data_64b774e3c3a329db5684845d42d6049f
#
_entry.id   64b774e3c3a329db5684845d42d6049f
#
_cell.length_a   1.000
_cell.length_b   1.000
_cell.length_c   1.000
_cell.angle_alpha   90.00
_cell.angle_beta   90.00
_cell.angle_gamma   90.00
#
_symmetry.space_group_name_H-M   'P 1'
#
loop_
_entity.id
_entity.type
_entity.pdbx_description
1 polymer ?
#
loop_
_entity_poly.entity_id
_entity_poly.type
_entity_poly.pdbx_seq_one_letter_code
_entity_poly.pdbx_strand_id
1 'polypeptide(L)'
;LLMSLNIGDQIPEFELYNHDKTKYSDKDFLGQKTMFVFMPFPFSSVCDKEICELRDYQESFMKEDTNTVLVTVGASPTNRAWAEHYNIEFPILSDFWPHGEAAKKFGCFHDGAGISLRYTFITNEENVITEIIKSDEIGVERDFSEYSESFGI
;
A
#
# COMPACT_ATOMS: atom_id res chain seq x y z
N LEU A 1 6.32 -4.68 -20.76
CA LEU A 1 4.92 -5.02 -20.55
C LEU A 1 4.67 -5.22 -19.07
N LEU A 2 3.93 -4.27 -18.48
CA LEU A 2 3.48 -4.42 -17.11
C LEU A 2 2.36 -5.47 -17.09
N MET A 3 2.61 -6.55 -16.37
CA MET A 3 1.57 -7.56 -16.15
C MET A 3 0.69 -7.08 -15.01
N SER A 4 -0.59 -6.85 -15.30
CA SER A 4 -1.57 -6.50 -14.27
C SER A 4 -1.80 -7.69 -13.36
N LEU A 5 -1.84 -7.45 -12.05
CA LEU A 5 -2.27 -8.44 -11.09
C LEU A 5 -3.79 -8.46 -11.03
N ASN A 6 -4.36 -9.64 -10.85
CA ASN A 6 -5.79 -9.86 -10.76
C ASN A 6 -6.16 -10.58 -9.48
N ILE A 7 -7.43 -10.54 -9.12
CA ILE A 7 -7.96 -11.35 -8.04
C ILE A 7 -7.68 -12.82 -8.35
N GLY A 8 -7.15 -13.54 -7.36
CA GLY A 8 -6.72 -14.93 -7.50
C GLY A 8 -5.23 -15.09 -7.73
N ASP A 9 -4.52 -14.04 -8.11
CA ASP A 9 -3.08 -14.08 -8.29
C ASP A 9 -2.36 -13.99 -6.95
N GLN A 10 -1.20 -14.63 -6.87
CA GLN A 10 -0.31 -14.45 -5.75
C GLN A 10 0.47 -13.15 -5.93
N ILE A 11 0.72 -12.41 -4.83
CA ILE A 11 1.54 -11.20 -4.93
C ILE A 11 2.97 -11.56 -5.33
N PRO A 12 3.66 -10.65 -6.03
CA PRO A 12 5.05 -10.89 -6.44
C PRO A 12 6.02 -10.85 -5.25
N GLU A 13 7.18 -11.43 -5.43
CA GLU A 13 8.28 -11.32 -4.48
C GLU A 13 8.75 -9.87 -4.40
N PHE A 14 9.02 -9.41 -3.18
CA PHE A 14 9.62 -8.09 -2.96
C PHE A 14 10.48 -8.08 -1.69
N GLU A 15 11.39 -7.12 -1.61
CA GLU A 15 12.14 -6.79 -0.41
C GLU A 15 12.20 -5.27 -0.31
N LEU A 16 11.61 -4.71 0.76
CA LEU A 16 11.56 -3.27 0.97
C LEU A 16 11.85 -2.94 2.43
N TYR A 17 12.29 -1.72 2.67
CA TYR A 17 12.57 -1.23 4.01
C TYR A 17 11.44 -0.33 4.51
N ASN A 18 11.04 -0.55 5.76
CA ASN A 18 10.15 0.33 6.49
C ASN A 18 10.91 1.61 6.87
N HIS A 19 10.17 2.64 7.26
CA HIS A 19 10.73 3.92 7.70
C HIS A 19 11.60 3.80 8.97
N ASP A 20 11.50 2.72 9.72
CA ASP A 20 12.37 2.41 10.87
C ASP A 20 13.57 1.54 10.48
N LYS A 21 13.78 1.34 9.18
CA LYS A 21 14.83 0.52 8.57
C LYS A 21 14.66 -1.00 8.74
N THR A 22 13.54 -1.47 9.24
CA THR A 22 13.21 -2.89 9.26
C THR A 22 12.97 -3.38 7.84
N LYS A 23 13.58 -4.50 7.46
CA LYS A 23 13.38 -5.08 6.14
C LYS A 23 12.16 -6.01 6.14
N TYR A 24 11.29 -5.83 5.16
CA TYR A 24 10.14 -6.69 4.94
C TYR A 24 10.21 -7.34 3.56
N SER A 25 9.77 -8.58 3.48
CA SER A 25 9.57 -9.29 2.22
C SER A 25 8.12 -9.78 2.14
N ASP A 26 7.71 -10.22 0.95
CA ASP A 26 6.39 -10.83 0.77
C ASP A 26 6.14 -11.99 1.74
N LYS A 27 7.19 -12.76 2.05
CA LYS A 27 7.08 -13.92 2.95
C LYS A 27 6.71 -13.55 4.39
N ASP A 28 7.04 -12.33 4.82
CA ASP A 28 6.71 -11.85 6.16
C ASP A 28 5.20 -11.70 6.37
N PHE A 29 4.43 -11.65 5.30
CA PHE A 29 2.97 -11.46 5.35
C PHE A 29 2.18 -12.76 5.18
N LEU A 30 2.84 -13.90 4.97
CA LEU A 30 2.19 -15.20 4.97
C LEU A 30 1.59 -15.49 6.33
N GLY A 31 0.41 -16.06 6.34
CA GLY A 31 -0.33 -16.33 7.57
C GLY A 31 -1.18 -15.16 8.06
N GLN A 32 -1.20 -14.05 7.33
CA GLN A 32 -1.92 -12.83 7.72
C GLN A 32 -2.68 -12.26 6.53
N LYS A 33 -3.89 -11.81 6.79
CA LYS A 33 -4.60 -10.98 5.81
C LYS A 33 -3.95 -9.61 5.80
N THR A 34 -3.68 -9.07 4.63
CA THR A 34 -2.94 -7.81 4.49
C THR A 34 -3.55 -6.93 3.41
N MET A 35 -3.54 -5.62 3.65
CA MET A 35 -3.79 -4.63 2.61
C MET A 35 -2.44 -4.00 2.24
N PHE A 36 -2.04 -4.16 0.97
CA PHE A 36 -0.89 -3.47 0.41
C PHE A 36 -1.40 -2.22 -0.30
N VAL A 37 -1.19 -1.07 0.31
CA VAL A 37 -1.73 0.20 -0.17
C VAL A 37 -0.63 1.00 -0.86
N PHE A 38 -0.68 1.08 -2.18
CA PHE A 38 0.28 1.87 -2.96
C PHE A 38 -0.21 3.32 -3.04
N MET A 39 0.67 4.25 -2.70
CA MET A 39 0.43 5.70 -2.81
C MET A 39 1.59 6.35 -3.55
N PRO A 40 1.33 7.42 -4.31
CA PRO A 40 2.38 8.09 -5.10
C PRO A 40 3.61 8.49 -4.28
N PHE A 41 3.45 9.35 -3.28
CA PHE A 41 4.57 9.77 -2.42
C PHE A 41 4.05 10.56 -1.21
N PRO A 42 4.88 10.64 -0.13
CA PRO A 42 4.50 11.37 1.08
C PRO A 42 4.22 12.86 0.86
N PHE A 43 3.35 13.43 1.69
CA PHE A 43 3.05 14.85 1.76
C PHE A 43 2.31 15.45 0.57
N SER A 44 1.87 14.68 -0.42
CA SER A 44 0.91 15.21 -1.39
C SER A 44 -0.47 15.31 -0.72
N SER A 45 -1.28 16.30 -1.11
CA SER A 45 -2.57 16.56 -0.45
C SER A 45 -3.51 15.36 -0.48
N VAL A 46 -3.59 14.65 -1.60
CA VAL A 46 -4.46 13.47 -1.73
C VAL A 46 -3.89 12.29 -0.94
N CYS A 47 -2.57 12.11 -0.95
CA CYS A 47 -1.94 11.06 -0.16
C CYS A 47 -2.12 11.32 1.34
N ASP A 48 -2.00 12.57 1.78
CA ASP A 48 -2.24 12.95 3.17
C ASP A 48 -3.66 12.60 3.60
N LYS A 49 -4.63 12.88 2.76
CA LYS A 49 -6.03 12.55 3.04
C LYS A 49 -6.23 11.04 3.18
N GLU A 50 -5.72 10.27 2.22
CA GLU A 50 -5.85 8.82 2.23
C GLU A 50 -5.18 8.17 3.43
N ILE A 51 -3.96 8.60 3.80
CA ILE A 51 -3.25 8.00 4.93
C ILE A 51 -3.96 8.30 6.26
N CYS A 52 -4.54 9.48 6.39
CA CYS A 52 -5.30 9.83 7.59
C CYS A 52 -6.59 9.00 7.70
N GLU A 53 -7.28 8.76 6.59
CA GLU A 53 -8.44 7.88 6.58
C GLU A 53 -8.06 6.46 7.00
N LEU A 54 -7.00 5.91 6.44
CA LEU A 54 -6.51 4.57 6.81
C LEU A 54 -6.13 4.50 8.29
N ARG A 55 -5.44 5.54 8.80
CA ARG A 55 -5.09 5.63 10.22
C ARG A 55 -6.33 5.59 11.10
N ASP A 56 -7.34 6.38 10.76
CA ASP A 56 -8.54 6.52 11.58
C ASP A 56 -9.39 5.23 11.63
N TYR A 57 -9.25 4.38 10.62
CA TYR A 57 -10.00 3.12 10.52
C TYR A 57 -9.18 1.87 10.88
N GLN A 58 -7.94 2.03 11.39
CA GLN A 58 -7.08 0.89 11.72
C GLN A 58 -7.73 -0.09 12.69
N GLU A 59 -8.43 0.42 13.70
CA GLU A 59 -9.11 -0.44 14.67
C GLU A 59 -10.14 -1.34 13.99
N SER A 60 -10.89 -0.79 13.02
CA SER A 60 -11.87 -1.56 12.25
C SER A 60 -11.22 -2.64 11.39
N PHE A 61 -10.11 -2.31 10.72
CA PHE A 61 -9.37 -3.29 9.92
C PHE A 61 -8.79 -4.40 10.78
N MET A 62 -8.26 -4.06 11.95
CA MET A 62 -7.69 -5.04 12.87
C MET A 62 -8.74 -5.98 13.46
N LYS A 63 -9.98 -5.54 13.64
CA LYS A 63 -11.08 -6.40 14.05
C LYS A 63 -11.39 -7.48 13.02
N GLU A 64 -11.06 -7.23 11.76
CA GLU A 64 -11.18 -8.18 10.66
C GLU A 64 -9.86 -8.91 10.39
N ASP A 65 -8.95 -8.92 11.37
CA ASP A 65 -7.64 -9.56 11.31
C ASP A 65 -6.80 -9.13 10.09
N THR A 66 -6.97 -7.90 9.64
CA THR A 66 -6.28 -7.39 8.45
C THR A 66 -5.24 -6.33 8.82
N ASN A 67 -4.01 -6.56 8.38
CA ASN A 67 -2.90 -5.62 8.55
C ASN A 67 -2.85 -4.64 7.39
N THR A 68 -2.38 -3.42 7.68
CA THR A 68 -2.17 -2.39 6.66
C THR A 68 -0.68 -2.20 6.44
N VAL A 69 -0.27 -2.20 5.18
CA VAL A 69 1.10 -1.92 4.76
C VAL A 69 1.03 -0.91 3.63
N LEU A 70 1.70 0.23 3.80
CA LEU A 70 1.76 1.27 2.79
C LEU A 70 3.05 1.13 1.99
N VAL A 71 3.00 1.41 0.69
CA VAL A 71 4.18 1.42 -0.17
C VAL A 71 4.19 2.73 -0.96
N THR A 72 5.30 3.47 -0.86
CA THR A 72 5.51 4.70 -1.63
C THR A 72 6.88 4.71 -2.27
N VAL A 73 7.08 5.53 -3.31
CA VAL A 73 8.40 5.74 -3.89
C VAL A 73 9.27 6.71 -3.08
N GLY A 74 8.75 7.24 -1.97
CA GLY A 74 9.51 8.11 -1.08
C GLY A 74 10.65 7.38 -0.39
N ALA A 75 11.74 8.10 -0.13
CA ALA A 75 12.86 7.57 0.64
C ALA A 75 12.46 7.34 2.10
N SER A 76 13.14 6.42 2.79
CA SER A 76 12.82 6.08 4.18
C SER A 76 12.78 7.28 5.13
N PRO A 77 13.70 8.26 5.05
CA PRO A 77 13.61 9.46 5.90
C PRO A 77 12.34 10.29 5.67
N THR A 78 11.90 10.38 4.40
CA THR A 78 10.68 11.09 4.06
C THR A 78 9.44 10.34 4.57
N ASN A 79 9.43 9.03 4.41
CA ASN A 79 8.34 8.19 4.93
C ASN A 79 8.28 8.29 6.46
N ARG A 80 9.42 8.34 7.14
CA ARG A 80 9.49 8.52 8.59
C ARG A 80 8.87 9.85 9.02
N ALA A 81 9.27 10.95 8.38
CA ALA A 81 8.73 12.27 8.70
C ALA A 81 7.21 12.29 8.51
N TRP A 82 6.74 11.65 7.46
CA TRP A 82 5.32 11.54 7.15
C TRP A 82 4.56 10.73 8.22
N ALA A 83 5.12 9.59 8.61
CA ALA A 83 4.53 8.75 9.66
C ALA A 83 4.46 9.50 11.00
N GLU A 84 5.52 10.20 11.37
CA GLU A 84 5.58 10.98 12.61
C GLU A 84 4.57 12.12 12.58
N HIS A 85 4.46 12.82 11.45
CA HIS A 85 3.56 13.96 11.30
C HIS A 85 2.09 13.57 11.51
N TYR A 86 1.68 12.42 11.00
CA TYR A 86 0.29 11.96 11.08
C TYR A 86 0.05 10.84 12.09
N ASN A 87 1.04 10.51 12.92
CA ASN A 87 0.96 9.43 13.93
C ASN A 87 0.57 8.09 13.32
N ILE A 88 1.28 7.69 12.27
CA ILE A 88 1.06 6.43 11.57
C ILE A 88 1.86 5.32 12.27
N GLU A 89 1.18 4.24 12.66
CA GLU A 89 1.81 3.11 13.34
C GLU A 89 2.04 1.90 12.44
N PHE A 90 1.32 1.81 11.30
CA PHE A 90 1.56 0.72 10.34
C PHE A 90 2.80 0.99 9.49
N PRO A 91 3.40 -0.07 8.90
CA PRO A 91 4.60 0.09 8.07
C PRO A 91 4.37 0.95 6.83
N ILE A 92 5.37 1.79 6.51
CA ILE A 92 5.43 2.52 5.24
C ILE A 92 6.72 2.09 4.55
N LEU A 93 6.59 1.21 3.56
CA LEU A 93 7.72 0.63 2.86
C LEU A 93 8.19 1.55 1.73
N SER A 94 9.52 1.62 1.57
CA SER A 94 10.14 2.51 0.60
C SER A 94 10.46 1.78 -0.69
N ASP A 95 9.78 2.14 -1.77
CA ASP A 95 10.02 1.65 -3.12
C ASP A 95 10.93 2.62 -3.88
N PHE A 96 11.88 3.24 -3.15
CA PHE A 96 12.75 4.28 -3.67
C PHE A 96 13.83 3.72 -4.59
N TRP A 97 14.44 2.59 -4.22
CA TRP A 97 15.52 2.03 -5.01
C TRP A 97 15.57 0.49 -4.97
N PRO A 98 15.64 -0.22 -6.10
CA PRO A 98 15.49 0.34 -7.46
C PRO A 98 14.14 1.04 -7.60
N HIS A 99 14.14 2.23 -8.19
CA HIS A 99 12.99 3.12 -8.15
C HIS A 99 11.73 2.51 -8.76
N GLY A 100 10.69 2.38 -7.94
CA GLY A 100 9.40 1.85 -8.38
C GLY A 100 9.39 0.35 -8.70
N GLU A 101 10.41 -0.40 -8.30
CA GLU A 101 10.50 -1.83 -8.63
C GLU A 101 9.29 -2.62 -8.11
N ALA A 102 8.88 -2.39 -6.87
CA ALA A 102 7.72 -3.09 -6.31
C ALA A 102 6.43 -2.67 -7.03
N ALA A 103 6.25 -1.38 -7.27
CA ALA A 103 5.08 -0.90 -8.02
C ALA A 103 5.02 -1.49 -9.42
N LYS A 104 6.17 -1.65 -10.09
CA LYS A 104 6.23 -2.30 -11.41
C LYS A 104 5.81 -3.77 -11.32
N LYS A 105 6.31 -4.48 -10.33
CA LYS A 105 5.96 -5.90 -10.13
C LYS A 105 4.48 -6.08 -9.82
N PHE A 106 3.90 -5.15 -9.05
CA PHE A 106 2.47 -5.17 -8.75
C PHE A 106 1.60 -4.61 -9.91
N GLY A 107 2.22 -4.13 -10.97
CA GLY A 107 1.50 -3.62 -12.13
C GLY A 107 0.83 -2.27 -11.90
N CYS A 108 1.30 -1.47 -10.96
CA CYS A 108 0.70 -0.17 -10.62
C CYS A 108 1.71 1.00 -10.68
N PHE A 109 2.77 0.86 -11.47
CA PHE A 109 3.73 1.96 -11.66
C PHE A 109 3.31 2.87 -12.81
N HIS A 110 3.35 4.17 -12.58
CA HIS A 110 3.08 5.17 -13.62
C HIS A 110 4.40 5.69 -14.20
N ASP A 111 4.76 5.20 -15.38
CA ASP A 111 6.04 5.52 -16.01
C ASP A 111 6.24 7.02 -16.28
N GLY A 112 5.19 7.71 -16.69
CA GLY A 112 5.27 9.13 -17.02
C GLY A 112 5.58 10.03 -15.83
N ALA A 113 5.16 9.64 -14.64
CA ALA A 113 5.38 10.43 -13.43
C ALA A 113 6.40 9.82 -12.48
N GLY A 114 6.81 8.57 -12.70
CA GLY A 114 7.76 7.88 -11.83
C GLY A 114 7.25 7.57 -10.43
N ILE A 115 5.96 7.35 -10.30
CA ILE A 115 5.29 7.09 -9.02
C ILE A 115 4.32 5.93 -9.16
N SER A 116 3.84 5.39 -8.03
CA SER A 116 2.79 4.40 -8.11
C SER A 116 1.42 5.04 -8.36
N LEU A 117 0.53 4.27 -8.96
CA LEU A 117 -0.90 4.57 -9.00
C LEU A 117 -1.50 4.29 -7.61
N ARG A 118 -2.72 4.76 -7.37
CA ARG A 118 -3.43 4.53 -6.10
C ARG A 118 -4.16 3.20 -6.16
N TYR A 119 -3.42 2.13 -5.86
CA TYR A 119 -3.93 0.76 -5.89
C TYR A 119 -3.78 0.13 -4.51
N THR A 120 -4.83 -0.57 -4.08
CA THR A 120 -4.80 -1.38 -2.86
C THR A 120 -5.05 -2.83 -3.25
N PHE A 121 -4.16 -3.72 -2.82
CA PHE A 121 -4.28 -5.16 -3.01
C PHE A 121 -4.55 -5.80 -1.65
N ILE A 122 -5.72 -6.42 -1.49
CA ILE A 122 -6.07 -7.12 -0.26
C ILE A 122 -5.80 -8.60 -0.46
N THR A 123 -5.05 -9.20 0.46
CA THR A 123 -4.62 -10.60 0.36
C THR A 123 -5.15 -11.44 1.51
N ASN A 124 -5.25 -12.74 1.26
CA ASN A 124 -5.50 -13.75 2.28
C ASN A 124 -4.19 -14.22 2.93
N GLU A 125 -4.26 -15.24 3.77
CA GLU A 125 -3.12 -15.77 4.52
C GLU A 125 -2.07 -16.46 3.64
N GLU A 126 -2.39 -16.78 2.39
CA GLU A 126 -1.48 -17.38 1.41
C GLU A 126 -0.91 -16.34 0.44
N ASN A 127 -1.04 -15.05 0.74
CA ASN A 127 -0.64 -13.95 -0.15
C ASN A 127 -1.37 -13.94 -1.49
N VAL A 128 -2.56 -14.51 -1.56
CA VAL A 128 -3.40 -14.49 -2.76
C VAL A 128 -4.32 -13.28 -2.71
N ILE A 129 -4.37 -12.51 -3.80
CA ILE A 129 -5.21 -11.32 -3.91
C ILE A 129 -6.68 -11.73 -3.92
N THR A 130 -7.44 -11.21 -2.97
CA THR A 130 -8.89 -11.45 -2.86
C THR A 130 -9.70 -10.27 -3.32
N GLU A 131 -9.09 -9.07 -3.32
CA GLU A 131 -9.78 -7.84 -3.72
C GLU A 131 -8.79 -6.78 -4.15
N ILE A 132 -9.19 -5.92 -5.07
CA ILE A 132 -8.40 -4.77 -5.54
C ILE A 132 -9.28 -3.52 -5.47
N ILE A 133 -8.79 -2.50 -4.77
CA ILE A 133 -9.43 -1.19 -4.69
C ILE A 133 -8.49 -0.20 -5.36
N LYS A 134 -8.97 0.52 -6.36
CA LYS A 134 -8.12 1.41 -7.13
C LYS A 134 -8.82 2.68 -7.57
N SER A 135 -8.03 3.73 -7.78
CA SER A 135 -8.44 4.94 -8.49
C SER A 135 -7.74 4.94 -9.85
N ASP A 136 -8.46 5.30 -10.90
CA ASP A 136 -7.91 5.34 -12.26
C ASP A 136 -7.08 6.59 -12.52
N GLU A 137 -7.10 7.57 -11.60
CA GLU A 137 -6.38 8.84 -11.73
C GLU A 137 -5.49 9.10 -10.52
N ILE A 138 -4.24 9.52 -10.76
CA ILE A 138 -3.26 9.80 -9.70
C ILE A 138 -3.74 10.88 -8.73
N GLY A 139 -4.39 11.91 -9.26
CA GLY A 139 -4.88 13.06 -8.49
C GLY A 139 -6.21 12.82 -7.79
N VAL A 140 -6.80 11.65 -7.96
CA VAL A 140 -8.11 11.31 -7.39
C VAL A 140 -7.96 10.17 -6.40
N GLU A 141 -8.42 10.37 -5.19
CA GLU A 141 -8.39 9.36 -4.14
C GLU A 141 -9.24 8.13 -4.49
N ARG A 142 -8.90 7.00 -3.87
CA ARG A 142 -9.75 5.82 -3.93
C ARG A 142 -11.07 6.12 -3.22
N ASP A 143 -12.15 5.47 -3.67
CA ASP A 143 -13.44 5.59 -2.99
C ASP A 143 -13.40 4.80 -1.69
N PHE A 144 -13.42 5.50 -0.56
CA PHE A 144 -13.35 4.86 0.75
C PHE A 144 -14.53 3.92 1.02
N SER A 145 -15.67 4.12 0.35
CA SER A 145 -16.82 3.23 0.49
C SER A 145 -16.51 1.78 0.07
N GLU A 146 -15.54 1.59 -0.84
CA GLU A 146 -15.10 0.25 -1.23
C GLU A 146 -14.42 -0.48 -0.08
N TYR A 147 -13.66 0.24 0.77
CA TYR A 147 -13.12 -0.35 2.00
C TYR A 147 -14.26 -0.69 2.99
N SER A 148 -15.22 0.20 3.11
CA SER A 148 -16.36 -0.01 4.01
C SER A 148 -17.15 -1.25 3.60
N GLU A 149 -17.38 -1.45 2.31
CA GLU A 149 -18.06 -2.64 1.79
C GLU A 149 -17.25 -3.91 2.06
N SER A 150 -15.94 -3.86 1.79
CA SER A 150 -15.04 -5.02 1.97
C SER A 150 -14.96 -5.48 3.43
N PHE A 151 -14.98 -4.54 4.37
CA PHE A 151 -14.78 -4.83 5.78
C PHE A 151 -16.07 -4.74 6.61
N GLY A 152 -17.19 -4.39 6.00
CA GLY A 152 -18.47 -4.28 6.73
C GLY A 152 -18.48 -3.14 7.75
N ILE A 153 -17.82 -2.06 7.48
CA ILE A 153 -17.68 -0.92 8.40
C ILE A 153 -18.38 0.32 7.92
#